data_33010a70d49c06c7ab74a7ea41fab5eb
#
_entry.id   33010a70d49c06c7ab74a7ea41fab5eb
#
_cell.length_a   1.000
_cell.length_b   1.000
_cell.length_c   1.000
_cell.angle_alpha   90.00
_cell.angle_beta   90.00
_cell.angle_gamma   90.00
#
_symmetry.space_group_name_H-M   'P 1'
#
loop_
_entity.id
_entity.type
_entity.pdbx_description
1 polymer ?
#
loop_
_entity_poly.entity_id
_entity_poly.type
_entity_poly.pdbx_seq_one_letter_code
_entity_poly.pdbx_strand_id
1 'polypeptide(L)'
;MNTIYFEALTPENIARAADIIRAGGLLGIPTETVYGLGANALDEEAVLHIFEAKGRPQDNPLIIHVPDASWLERYCESVPEAAYRLAERFWPGPLTMILPRKPIVPLRTTGGLETVGVRCPDHPVTLAVIRKADVPIAAPSGNTSGRPSPTCMEDMREDMDGKIDAIFDGGPCRVGVESTIIDLTCTPPRLLRPGGLPLEMLEDVLGEVAVDKAVVSLLKDGEKPKAPGMKYRHYAPKAPVTVFTGDPEKSARYIEAHLPASAGVICFSEFTGRYPGHIVHDLGSFTDKAEQARRVFDALREFDHEAVTEIYAQCPDASGLGLAIGNRLKKAAGFHIVEV
;
A
#
# COMPACT_ATOMS: atom_id res chain seq x y z
N MET A 1 19.45 -15.79 7.97
CA MET A 1 20.02 -14.42 8.01
C MET A 1 19.66 -13.80 9.35
N ASN A 2 20.47 -12.91 9.92
CA ASN A 2 20.10 -12.20 11.16
C ASN A 2 19.73 -10.77 10.78
N THR A 3 18.46 -10.39 10.95
CA THR A 3 17.95 -9.05 10.60
C THR A 3 18.38 -8.04 11.66
N ILE A 4 18.95 -6.91 11.24
CA ILE A 4 19.36 -5.81 12.09
C ILE A 4 18.16 -4.87 12.31
N TYR A 5 17.98 -4.35 13.54
CA TYR A 5 16.94 -3.38 13.86
C TYR A 5 17.56 -2.01 14.18
N PHE A 6 17.13 -0.97 13.44
CA PHE A 6 17.51 0.41 13.71
C PHE A 6 16.35 1.11 14.42
N GLU A 7 16.51 1.34 15.72
CA GLU A 7 15.44 1.91 16.58
C GLU A 7 15.51 3.44 16.71
N ALA A 8 16.53 4.07 16.14
CA ALA A 8 16.72 5.52 16.27
C ALA A 8 17.23 6.16 14.98
N LEU A 9 16.68 7.33 14.65
CA LEU A 9 17.09 8.17 13.53
C LEU A 9 18.41 8.90 13.87
N THR A 10 19.54 8.18 13.81
CA THR A 10 20.88 8.73 14.01
C THR A 10 21.65 8.80 12.69
N PRO A 11 22.63 9.72 12.55
CA PRO A 11 23.47 9.77 11.33
C PRO A 11 24.18 8.44 11.04
N GLU A 12 24.57 7.70 12.07
CA GLU A 12 25.22 6.40 11.96
C GLU A 12 24.26 5.35 11.40
N ASN A 13 23.04 5.22 11.95
CA ASN A 13 22.04 4.29 11.47
C ASN A 13 21.59 4.60 10.04
N ILE A 14 21.45 5.89 9.69
CA ILE A 14 21.17 6.30 8.29
C ILE A 14 22.31 5.90 7.36
N ALA A 15 23.57 6.09 7.76
CA ALA A 15 24.72 5.71 6.95
C ALA A 15 24.75 4.20 6.73
N ARG A 16 24.57 3.38 7.78
CA ARG A 16 24.52 1.92 7.71
C ARG A 16 23.35 1.44 6.84
N ALA A 17 22.16 2.02 6.98
CA ALA A 17 21.00 1.70 6.14
C ALA A 17 21.25 2.03 4.66
N ALA A 18 21.86 3.17 4.38
CA ALA A 18 22.25 3.57 3.03
C ALA A 18 23.33 2.66 2.43
N ASP A 19 24.28 2.18 3.25
CA ASP A 19 25.29 1.21 2.82
C ASP A 19 24.67 -0.13 2.45
N ILE A 20 23.68 -0.62 3.21
CA ILE A 20 22.91 -1.83 2.89
C ILE A 20 22.26 -1.66 1.50
N ILE A 21 21.58 -0.55 1.25
CA ILE A 21 20.93 -0.28 -0.06
C ILE A 21 21.96 -0.25 -1.20
N ARG A 22 23.10 0.44 -1.01
CA ARG A 22 24.17 0.51 -2.03
C ARG A 22 24.82 -0.84 -2.32
N ALA A 23 24.89 -1.70 -1.31
CA ALA A 23 25.45 -3.05 -1.43
C ALA A 23 24.47 -4.07 -2.04
N GLY A 24 23.28 -3.66 -2.45
CA GLY A 24 22.25 -4.56 -3.01
C GLY A 24 21.45 -5.32 -1.95
N GLY A 25 21.54 -4.93 -0.68
CA GLY A 25 20.79 -5.53 0.42
C GLY A 25 19.35 -5.02 0.51
N LEU A 26 18.57 -5.67 1.39
CA LEU A 26 17.16 -5.39 1.62
C LEU A 26 16.94 -4.64 2.94
N LEU A 27 16.17 -3.57 2.90
CA LEU A 27 15.87 -2.73 4.05
C LEU A 27 14.35 -2.55 4.23
N GLY A 28 13.83 -2.90 5.40
CA GLY A 28 12.49 -2.49 5.82
C GLY A 28 12.48 -0.99 6.11
N ILE A 29 11.69 -0.21 5.37
CA ILE A 29 11.63 1.26 5.46
C ILE A 29 10.26 1.74 5.92
N PRO A 30 10.18 2.64 6.91
CA PRO A 30 8.94 3.25 7.33
C PRO A 30 8.50 4.33 6.33
N THR A 31 7.20 4.41 6.08
CA THR A 31 6.59 5.54 5.35
C THR A 31 5.35 6.02 6.08
N GLU A 32 4.76 7.15 5.62
CA GLU A 32 3.50 7.64 6.15
C GLU A 32 2.32 6.73 5.82
N THR A 33 2.44 5.90 4.77
CA THR A 33 1.38 5.02 4.25
C THR A 33 1.43 3.63 4.88
N VAL A 34 2.42 2.84 4.51
CA VAL A 34 2.70 1.48 5.01
C VAL A 34 4.21 1.27 5.03
N TYR A 35 4.71 0.32 5.80
CA TYR A 35 6.11 -0.07 5.71
C TYR A 35 6.42 -0.69 4.34
N GLY A 36 7.55 -0.31 3.76
CA GLY A 36 8.04 -0.82 2.49
C GLY A 36 9.22 -1.79 2.66
N LEU A 37 9.39 -2.71 1.70
CA LEU A 37 10.60 -3.49 1.55
C LEU A 37 11.47 -2.86 0.46
N GLY A 38 12.54 -2.17 0.86
CA GLY A 38 13.38 -1.35 0.00
C GLY A 38 14.63 -2.06 -0.50
N ALA A 39 14.98 -1.80 -1.75
CA ALA A 39 16.27 -2.13 -2.36
C ALA A 39 16.68 -1.06 -3.37
N ASN A 40 17.94 -1.08 -3.82
CA ASN A 40 18.41 -0.23 -4.90
C ASN A 40 17.61 -0.48 -6.19
N ALA A 41 16.84 0.50 -6.63
CA ALA A 41 15.96 0.37 -7.80
C ALA A 41 16.72 0.21 -9.13
N LEU A 42 18.01 0.55 -9.17
CA LEU A 42 18.85 0.48 -10.36
C LEU A 42 19.66 -0.83 -10.46
N ASP A 43 19.58 -1.67 -9.43
CA ASP A 43 20.26 -2.96 -9.35
C ASP A 43 19.25 -4.10 -9.53
N GLU A 44 19.33 -4.81 -10.66
CA GLU A 44 18.40 -5.89 -11.01
C GLU A 44 18.45 -7.07 -10.01
N GLU A 45 19.62 -7.38 -9.44
CA GLU A 45 19.78 -8.45 -8.47
C GLU A 45 19.16 -8.04 -7.12
N ALA A 46 19.40 -6.81 -6.67
CA ALA A 46 18.76 -6.27 -5.47
C ALA A 46 17.23 -6.27 -5.59
N VAL A 47 16.71 -5.92 -6.75
CA VAL A 47 15.27 -5.96 -7.06
C VAL A 47 14.76 -7.42 -7.07
N LEU A 48 15.53 -8.38 -7.58
CA LEU A 48 15.15 -9.80 -7.54
C LEU A 48 14.99 -10.29 -6.10
N HIS A 49 15.88 -9.91 -5.20
CA HIS A 49 15.79 -10.27 -3.78
C HIS A 49 14.48 -9.77 -3.12
N ILE A 50 13.92 -8.60 -3.55
CA ILE A 50 12.58 -8.17 -3.09
C ILE A 50 11.52 -9.21 -3.44
N PHE A 51 11.50 -9.68 -4.69
CA PHE A 51 10.51 -10.67 -5.14
C PHE A 51 10.66 -11.99 -4.39
N GLU A 52 11.89 -12.44 -4.16
CA GLU A 52 12.21 -13.68 -3.42
C GLU A 52 11.78 -13.59 -1.95
N ALA A 53 12.19 -12.53 -1.23
CA ALA A 53 11.86 -12.34 0.18
C ALA A 53 10.34 -12.31 0.44
N LYS A 54 9.58 -11.74 -0.50
CA LYS A 54 8.12 -11.63 -0.43
C LYS A 54 7.37 -12.85 -0.98
N GLY A 55 7.98 -13.71 -1.79
CA GLY A 55 7.26 -14.65 -2.63
C GLY A 55 6.37 -13.96 -3.67
N ARG A 56 6.81 -12.81 -4.23
CA ARG A 56 6.03 -11.95 -5.12
C ARG A 56 6.26 -12.33 -6.58
N PRO A 57 5.21 -12.34 -7.44
CA PRO A 57 5.37 -12.48 -8.89
C PRO A 57 6.18 -11.33 -9.50
N GLN A 58 7.14 -11.65 -10.38
CA GLN A 58 8.07 -10.67 -10.97
C GLN A 58 7.43 -9.78 -12.04
N ASP A 59 6.26 -10.13 -12.57
CA ASP A 59 5.47 -9.32 -13.50
C ASP A 59 4.71 -8.16 -12.84
N ASN A 60 4.81 -8.04 -11.53
CA ASN A 60 4.13 -7.00 -10.75
C ASN A 60 5.09 -5.84 -10.48
N PRO A 61 4.97 -4.69 -11.17
CA PRO A 61 5.93 -3.59 -11.14
C PRO A 61 6.15 -3.05 -9.72
N LEU A 62 7.32 -2.42 -9.50
CA LEU A 62 7.67 -1.74 -8.26
C LEU A 62 7.59 -0.22 -8.43
N ILE A 63 7.34 0.48 -7.33
CA ILE A 63 7.40 1.94 -7.25
C ILE A 63 8.81 2.32 -6.79
N ILE A 64 9.45 3.27 -7.47
CA ILE A 64 10.71 3.84 -7.02
C ILE A 64 10.45 5.07 -6.15
N HIS A 65 11.18 5.17 -5.04
CA HIS A 65 11.07 6.28 -4.10
C HIS A 65 12.23 7.24 -4.29
N VAL A 66 11.91 8.53 -4.38
CA VAL A 66 12.85 9.64 -4.59
C VAL A 66 12.73 10.65 -3.46
N PRO A 67 13.76 11.48 -3.18
CA PRO A 67 13.75 12.41 -2.06
C PRO A 67 12.99 13.71 -2.34
N ASP A 68 12.76 14.04 -3.61
CA ASP A 68 12.02 15.21 -4.08
C ASP A 68 11.80 15.18 -5.61
N ALA A 69 11.06 16.16 -6.12
CA ALA A 69 10.70 16.25 -7.54
C ALA A 69 11.87 16.49 -8.50
N SER A 70 13.01 17.01 -8.02
CA SER A 70 14.18 17.25 -8.88
C SER A 70 14.79 15.96 -9.43
N TRP A 71 14.47 14.82 -8.81
CA TRP A 71 14.93 13.51 -9.27
C TRP A 71 14.05 12.92 -10.38
N LEU A 72 12.89 13.48 -10.69
CA LEU A 72 12.01 12.98 -11.76
C LEU A 72 12.77 12.87 -13.09
N GLU A 73 13.49 13.93 -13.47
CA GLU A 73 14.25 13.95 -14.73
C GLU A 73 15.46 13.01 -14.75
N ARG A 74 15.90 12.49 -13.59
CA ARG A 74 16.97 11.48 -13.54
C ARG A 74 16.48 10.12 -14.06
N TYR A 75 15.19 9.79 -13.85
CA TYR A 75 14.64 8.44 -14.06
C TYR A 75 13.47 8.38 -15.05
N CYS A 76 12.90 9.53 -15.43
CA CYS A 76 11.80 9.62 -16.39
C CYS A 76 12.25 10.36 -17.68
N GLU A 77 11.80 9.86 -18.85
CA GLU A 77 12.18 10.44 -20.16
C GLU A 77 11.47 11.77 -20.42
N SER A 78 10.19 11.86 -20.06
CA SER A 78 9.38 13.06 -20.20
C SER A 78 8.54 13.25 -18.94
N VAL A 79 8.66 14.42 -18.34
CA VAL A 79 7.90 14.79 -17.13
C VAL A 79 6.93 15.91 -17.53
N PRO A 80 5.61 15.63 -17.59
CA PRO A 80 4.63 16.65 -17.96
C PRO A 80 4.49 17.68 -16.84
N GLU A 81 4.07 18.90 -17.18
CA GLU A 81 3.82 19.96 -16.19
C GLU A 81 2.84 19.53 -15.08
N ALA A 82 1.87 18.71 -15.43
CA ALA A 82 0.95 18.12 -14.46
C ALA A 82 1.65 17.35 -13.34
N ALA A 83 2.76 16.67 -13.62
CA ALA A 83 3.56 15.96 -12.61
C ALA A 83 4.20 16.93 -11.61
N TYR A 84 4.72 18.05 -12.09
CA TYR A 84 5.30 19.09 -11.20
C TYR A 84 4.24 19.76 -10.34
N ARG A 85 3.07 20.09 -10.89
CA ARG A 85 1.94 20.65 -10.12
C ARG A 85 1.45 19.68 -9.03
N LEU A 86 1.38 18.39 -9.34
CA LEU A 86 1.02 17.36 -8.37
C LEU A 86 2.09 17.18 -7.29
N ALA A 87 3.39 17.19 -7.70
CA ALA A 87 4.50 17.09 -6.75
C ALA A 87 4.56 18.32 -5.82
N GLU A 88 4.39 19.53 -6.33
CA GLU A 88 4.37 20.75 -5.52
C GLU A 88 3.29 20.71 -4.44
N ARG A 89 2.11 20.15 -4.77
CA ARG A 89 0.97 20.14 -3.84
C ARG A 89 0.97 18.95 -2.89
N PHE A 90 1.48 17.77 -3.32
CA PHE A 90 1.27 16.50 -2.60
C PHE A 90 2.55 15.74 -2.27
N TRP A 91 3.73 16.23 -2.61
CA TRP A 91 5.00 15.65 -2.24
C TRP A 91 5.77 16.54 -1.25
N PRO A 92 6.39 15.92 -0.24
CA PRO A 92 6.34 14.50 0.11
C PRO A 92 4.95 14.06 0.56
N GLY A 93 4.53 12.83 0.15
CA GLY A 93 3.20 12.34 0.51
C GLY A 93 2.73 11.08 -0.24
N PRO A 94 1.44 10.72 -0.04
CA PRO A 94 0.89 9.43 -0.47
C PRO A 94 0.45 9.42 -1.93
N LEU A 95 1.25 10.01 -2.83
CA LEU A 95 0.99 10.07 -4.27
C LEU A 95 2.12 9.41 -5.06
N THR A 96 1.77 8.46 -5.93
CA THR A 96 2.64 7.84 -6.93
C THR A 96 2.20 8.26 -8.33
N MET A 97 3.13 8.74 -9.14
CA MET A 97 2.90 9.12 -10.54
C MET A 97 3.55 8.09 -11.48
N ILE A 98 2.79 7.57 -12.45
CA ILE A 98 3.32 6.71 -13.50
C ILE A 98 3.77 7.61 -14.66
N LEU A 99 5.05 7.45 -15.03
CA LEU A 99 5.72 8.24 -16.07
C LEU A 99 6.54 7.32 -16.99
N PRO A 100 6.90 7.75 -18.23
CA PRO A 100 7.81 6.99 -19.08
C PRO A 100 9.19 6.87 -18.40
N ARG A 101 9.71 5.64 -18.29
CA ARG A 101 11.01 5.38 -17.65
C ARG A 101 12.18 5.75 -18.57
N LYS A 102 13.30 6.19 -18.00
CA LYS A 102 14.60 6.19 -18.69
C LYS A 102 15.24 4.79 -18.65
N PRO A 103 16.09 4.45 -19.63
CA PRO A 103 16.78 3.14 -19.69
C PRO A 103 17.62 2.81 -18.45
N ILE A 104 18.04 3.80 -17.66
CA ILE A 104 18.75 3.60 -16.39
C ILE A 104 17.92 2.85 -15.34
N VAL A 105 16.57 2.92 -15.42
CA VAL A 105 15.69 2.14 -14.57
C VAL A 105 15.47 0.78 -15.23
N PRO A 106 15.91 -0.33 -14.60
CA PRO A 106 15.81 -1.65 -15.21
C PRO A 106 14.37 -2.10 -15.48
N LEU A 107 14.18 -2.90 -16.53
CA LEU A 107 12.88 -3.50 -16.83
C LEU A 107 12.38 -4.44 -15.71
N ARG A 108 13.30 -5.07 -14.98
CA ARG A 108 12.95 -5.88 -13.80
C ARG A 108 12.24 -5.04 -12.74
N THR A 109 12.70 -3.82 -12.49
CA THR A 109 12.06 -2.88 -11.54
C THR A 109 10.63 -2.51 -11.97
N THR A 110 10.40 -2.38 -13.26
CA THR A 110 9.11 -1.98 -13.82
C THR A 110 8.21 -3.15 -14.23
N GLY A 111 8.61 -4.41 -13.94
CA GLY A 111 7.85 -5.61 -14.36
C GLY A 111 7.74 -5.76 -15.87
N GLY A 112 8.75 -5.24 -16.63
CA GLY A 112 8.78 -5.27 -18.09
C GLY A 112 7.97 -4.17 -18.76
N LEU A 113 7.59 -3.10 -18.03
CA LEU A 113 6.89 -1.95 -18.57
C LEU A 113 7.87 -0.83 -18.97
N GLU A 114 7.51 -0.07 -20.01
CA GLU A 114 8.23 1.15 -20.41
C GLU A 114 7.84 2.38 -19.56
N THR A 115 7.12 2.16 -18.47
CA THR A 115 6.73 3.19 -17.50
C THR A 115 7.21 2.81 -16.11
N VAL A 116 7.42 3.81 -15.25
CA VAL A 116 7.82 3.65 -13.86
C VAL A 116 6.92 4.46 -12.94
N GLY A 117 6.55 3.87 -11.81
CA GLY A 117 5.88 4.58 -10.71
C GLY A 117 6.93 5.29 -9.84
N VAL A 118 6.79 6.61 -9.68
CA VAL A 118 7.70 7.43 -8.85
C VAL A 118 6.93 8.07 -7.71
N ARG A 119 7.51 8.06 -6.51
CA ARG A 119 6.91 8.63 -5.30
C ARG A 119 7.97 9.31 -4.43
N CYS A 120 7.61 10.43 -3.79
CA CYS A 120 8.36 11.02 -2.69
C CYS A 120 7.60 10.75 -1.37
N PRO A 121 8.05 9.81 -0.51
CA PRO A 121 7.33 9.45 0.72
C PRO A 121 7.51 10.53 1.80
N ASP A 122 6.48 10.75 2.62
CA ASP A 122 6.56 11.71 3.73
C ASP A 122 7.02 11.03 5.02
N HIS A 123 8.30 10.61 5.05
CA HIS A 123 8.91 10.05 6.24
C HIS A 123 10.40 10.43 6.35
N PRO A 124 10.82 11.03 7.48
CA PRO A 124 12.18 11.57 7.63
C PRO A 124 13.27 10.50 7.50
N VAL A 125 13.06 9.30 8.04
CA VAL A 125 13.99 8.17 7.93
C VAL A 125 14.22 7.82 6.46
N THR A 126 13.15 7.55 5.73
CA THR A 126 13.22 7.09 4.34
C THR A 126 13.83 8.15 3.43
N LEU A 127 13.45 9.42 3.58
CA LEU A 127 14.06 10.53 2.84
C LEU A 127 15.56 10.67 3.14
N ALA A 128 15.97 10.52 4.41
CA ALA A 128 17.38 10.59 4.79
C ALA A 128 18.19 9.43 4.20
N VAL A 129 17.65 8.21 4.21
CA VAL A 129 18.30 7.02 3.62
C VAL A 129 18.44 7.19 2.10
N ILE A 130 17.37 7.61 1.38
CA ILE A 130 17.42 7.84 -0.08
C ILE A 130 18.50 8.87 -0.41
N ARG A 131 18.52 10.03 0.26
CA ARG A 131 19.53 11.07 0.04
C ARG A 131 20.95 10.56 0.33
N LYS A 132 21.13 9.79 1.40
CA LYS A 132 22.44 9.26 1.79
C LYS A 132 22.92 8.15 0.85
N ALA A 133 22.02 7.31 0.35
CA ALA A 133 22.33 6.27 -0.62
C ALA A 133 22.62 6.84 -2.02
N ASP A 134 22.05 8.00 -2.35
CA ASP A 134 22.07 8.66 -3.68
C ASP A 134 21.60 7.74 -4.83
N VAL A 135 20.69 6.82 -4.52
CA VAL A 135 19.99 5.97 -5.49
C VAL A 135 18.50 5.93 -5.16
N PRO A 136 17.60 5.75 -6.15
CA PRO A 136 16.18 5.58 -5.88
C PRO A 136 15.96 4.21 -5.23
N ILE A 137 15.01 4.13 -4.30
CA ILE A 137 14.69 2.89 -3.60
C ILE A 137 13.41 2.29 -4.19
N ALA A 138 13.49 1.11 -4.80
CA ALA A 138 12.33 0.33 -5.16
C ALA A 138 11.72 -0.27 -3.88
N ALA A 139 10.47 0.04 -3.59
CA ALA A 139 9.82 -0.47 -2.39
C ALA A 139 8.34 -0.78 -2.58
N PRO A 140 7.96 -2.05 -2.74
CA PRO A 140 6.59 -2.50 -2.47
C PRO A 140 6.32 -2.49 -0.95
N SER A 141 5.05 -2.69 -0.54
CA SER A 141 4.72 -2.93 0.88
C SER A 141 5.53 -4.11 1.46
N GLY A 142 5.88 -4.05 2.75
CA GLY A 142 6.83 -5.00 3.37
C GLY A 142 6.25 -6.35 3.79
N ASN A 143 5.00 -6.68 3.45
CA ASN A 143 4.36 -7.95 3.76
C ASN A 143 4.81 -9.11 2.87
N THR A 144 4.69 -10.34 3.35
CA THR A 144 4.65 -11.54 2.50
C THR A 144 3.51 -11.39 1.49
N SER A 145 3.74 -11.77 0.23
CA SER A 145 2.78 -11.55 -0.87
C SER A 145 1.39 -12.11 -0.54
N GLY A 146 0.36 -11.29 -0.75
CA GLY A 146 -1.03 -11.65 -0.48
C GLY A 146 -1.57 -11.24 0.90
N ARG A 147 -0.71 -11.11 1.92
CA ARG A 147 -1.10 -10.68 3.27
C ARG A 147 -1.41 -9.16 3.34
N PRO A 148 -2.12 -8.69 4.40
CA PRO A 148 -2.32 -7.26 4.62
C PRO A 148 -0.99 -6.51 4.76
N SER A 149 -0.93 -5.24 4.31
CA SER A 149 0.29 -4.44 4.37
C SER A 149 0.68 -4.11 5.81
N PRO A 150 1.97 -4.10 6.17
CA PRO A 150 2.43 -3.75 7.50
C PRO A 150 2.32 -2.24 7.75
N THR A 151 1.79 -1.85 8.91
CA THR A 151 1.60 -0.45 9.32
C THR A 151 2.47 -0.03 10.49
N CYS A 152 3.15 -1.00 11.11
CA CYS A 152 4.15 -0.79 12.18
C CYS A 152 5.35 -1.71 12.00
N MET A 153 6.37 -1.54 12.86
CA MET A 153 7.58 -2.37 12.80
C MET A 153 7.28 -3.83 13.17
N GLU A 154 6.36 -4.06 14.10
CA GLU A 154 5.97 -5.39 14.56
C GLU A 154 5.40 -6.23 13.41
N ASP A 155 4.53 -5.67 12.60
CA ASP A 155 3.99 -6.30 11.38
C ASP A 155 5.09 -6.63 10.38
N MET A 156 5.99 -5.65 10.17
CA MET A 156 7.13 -5.82 9.25
C MET A 156 8.06 -6.93 9.73
N ARG A 157 8.30 -7.01 11.05
CA ARG A 157 9.08 -8.05 11.69
C ARG A 157 8.44 -9.43 11.53
N GLU A 158 7.13 -9.54 11.77
CA GLU A 158 6.40 -10.80 11.57
C GLU A 158 6.61 -11.39 10.17
N ASP A 159 6.59 -10.54 9.16
CA ASP A 159 6.69 -10.98 7.76
C ASP A 159 8.13 -11.17 7.28
N MET A 160 9.11 -10.38 7.75
CA MET A 160 10.42 -10.22 7.13
C MET A 160 11.61 -10.54 8.02
N ASP A 161 11.43 -10.80 9.32
CA ASP A 161 12.56 -11.20 10.19
C ASP A 161 13.24 -12.46 9.67
N GLY A 162 14.57 -12.46 9.67
CA GLY A 162 15.40 -13.55 9.14
C GLY A 162 15.48 -13.63 7.61
N LYS A 163 14.75 -12.80 6.87
CA LYS A 163 14.71 -12.80 5.39
C LYS A 163 15.42 -11.59 4.75
N ILE A 164 15.64 -10.52 5.53
CA ILE A 164 16.19 -9.24 5.07
C ILE A 164 17.30 -8.73 5.97
N ASP A 165 18.13 -7.81 5.46
CA ASP A 165 19.31 -7.33 6.16
C ASP A 165 18.99 -6.46 7.37
N ALA A 166 18.03 -5.53 7.22
CA ALA A 166 17.65 -4.67 8.32
C ALA A 166 16.21 -4.16 8.22
N ILE A 167 15.67 -3.70 9.36
CA ILE A 167 14.41 -2.95 9.46
C ILE A 167 14.69 -1.65 10.22
N PHE A 168 14.20 -0.54 9.69
CA PHE A 168 14.26 0.75 10.37
C PHE A 168 12.91 1.03 11.03
N ASP A 169 12.89 1.22 12.35
CA ASP A 169 11.69 1.63 13.08
C ASP A 169 11.41 3.12 12.85
N GLY A 170 10.23 3.42 12.39
CA GLY A 170 9.73 4.78 12.20
C GLY A 170 8.45 5.05 12.97
N GLY A 171 8.04 4.11 13.83
CA GLY A 171 6.74 4.13 14.50
C GLY A 171 5.57 3.76 13.57
N PRO A 172 4.32 3.88 14.05
CA PRO A 172 3.14 3.52 13.28
C PRO A 172 2.88 4.47 12.10
N CYS A 173 2.38 3.94 11.01
CA CYS A 173 2.04 4.70 9.81
C CYS A 173 0.86 5.66 10.07
N ARG A 174 0.98 6.91 9.62
CA ARG A 174 -0.05 7.95 9.85
C ARG A 174 -1.28 7.82 8.94
N VAL A 175 -1.11 7.22 7.76
CA VAL A 175 -2.17 7.09 6.73
C VAL A 175 -2.79 5.68 6.76
N GLY A 176 -1.99 4.63 6.86
CA GLY A 176 -2.43 3.23 7.03
C GLY A 176 -2.84 2.51 5.76
N VAL A 177 -3.04 3.20 4.64
CA VAL A 177 -3.25 2.62 3.31
C VAL A 177 -2.19 3.10 2.33
N GLU A 178 -1.89 2.31 1.30
CA GLU A 178 -0.83 2.65 0.34
C GLU A 178 -1.13 3.93 -0.44
N SER A 179 -0.12 4.43 -1.16
CA SER A 179 -0.23 5.61 -2.01
C SER A 179 -1.28 5.48 -3.11
N THR A 180 -1.92 6.58 -3.43
CA THR A 180 -2.73 6.74 -4.64
C THR A 180 -1.83 6.71 -5.87
N ILE A 181 -2.23 5.98 -6.92
CA ILE A 181 -1.45 5.84 -8.16
C ILE A 181 -2.22 6.46 -9.32
N ILE A 182 -1.62 7.49 -9.93
CA ILE A 182 -2.13 8.18 -11.12
C ILE A 182 -1.23 7.92 -12.32
N ASP A 183 -1.82 7.51 -13.44
CA ASP A 183 -1.13 7.35 -14.72
C ASP A 183 -1.21 8.67 -15.50
N LEU A 184 -0.06 9.32 -15.69
CA LEU A 184 0.08 10.56 -16.45
C LEU A 184 0.53 10.32 -17.89
N THR A 185 0.60 9.08 -18.34
CA THR A 185 0.97 8.71 -19.72
C THR A 185 -0.22 8.67 -20.68
N CYS A 186 -1.42 8.93 -20.18
CA CYS A 186 -2.66 8.95 -20.95
C CYS A 186 -3.50 10.21 -20.72
N THR A 187 -4.42 10.50 -21.62
CA THR A 187 -5.33 11.64 -21.55
C THR A 187 -6.79 11.14 -21.67
N PRO A 188 -7.68 11.43 -20.70
CA PRO A 188 -7.35 12.07 -19.42
C PRO A 188 -6.42 11.21 -18.55
N PRO A 189 -5.71 11.80 -17.56
CA PRO A 189 -4.97 11.05 -16.54
C PRO A 189 -5.85 10.01 -15.86
N ARG A 190 -5.28 8.86 -15.45
CA ARG A 190 -6.08 7.73 -14.99
C ARG A 190 -5.67 7.27 -13.59
N LEU A 191 -6.63 7.22 -12.67
CA LEU A 191 -6.47 6.59 -11.36
C LEU A 191 -6.35 5.07 -11.52
N LEU A 192 -5.18 4.51 -11.23
CA LEU A 192 -4.92 3.07 -11.28
C LEU A 192 -5.16 2.38 -9.94
N ARG A 193 -4.93 3.09 -8.83
CA ARG A 193 -5.15 2.60 -7.47
C ARG A 193 -5.56 3.74 -6.55
N PRO A 194 -6.73 3.69 -5.90
CA PRO A 194 -7.07 4.63 -4.84
C PRO A 194 -6.18 4.35 -3.61
N GLY A 195 -5.82 5.39 -2.88
CA GLY A 195 -4.92 5.30 -1.73
C GLY A 195 -5.05 6.48 -0.79
N GLY A 196 -3.95 6.83 -0.09
CA GLY A 196 -3.94 7.87 0.93
C GLY A 196 -4.25 9.29 0.45
N LEU A 197 -4.25 9.53 -0.87
CA LEU A 197 -4.72 10.80 -1.45
C LEU A 197 -6.07 10.58 -2.15
N PRO A 198 -7.18 11.23 -1.71
CA PRO A 198 -8.49 11.12 -2.34
C PRO A 198 -8.50 11.53 -3.81
N LEU A 199 -9.41 10.92 -4.61
CA LEU A 199 -9.57 11.21 -6.04
C LEU A 199 -9.94 12.68 -6.27
N GLU A 200 -10.81 13.23 -5.45
CA GLU A 200 -11.30 14.60 -5.53
C GLU A 200 -10.14 15.61 -5.46
N MET A 201 -9.10 15.32 -4.66
CA MET A 201 -7.91 16.18 -4.58
C MET A 201 -7.05 16.13 -5.85
N LEU A 202 -7.05 15.00 -6.58
CA LEU A 202 -6.39 14.92 -7.89
C LEU A 202 -7.18 15.71 -8.95
N GLU A 203 -8.51 15.60 -8.93
CA GLU A 203 -9.40 16.32 -9.83
C GLU A 203 -9.29 17.84 -9.65
N ASP A 204 -9.08 18.34 -8.43
CA ASP A 204 -8.81 19.75 -8.13
C ASP A 204 -7.58 20.30 -8.90
N VAL A 205 -6.56 19.45 -9.14
CA VAL A 205 -5.32 19.87 -9.81
C VAL A 205 -5.35 19.58 -11.31
N LEU A 206 -5.92 18.42 -11.68
CA LEU A 206 -5.85 17.89 -13.06
C LEU A 206 -7.10 18.18 -13.89
N GLY A 207 -8.23 18.51 -13.24
CA GLY A 207 -9.55 18.52 -13.85
C GLY A 207 -10.10 17.10 -13.97
N GLU A 208 -10.33 16.61 -15.19
CA GLU A 208 -10.86 15.26 -15.42
C GLU A 208 -9.84 14.18 -15.10
N VAL A 209 -10.23 13.19 -14.29
CA VAL A 209 -9.45 11.99 -13.98
C VAL A 209 -10.31 10.75 -14.27
N ALA A 210 -9.87 9.90 -15.20
CA ALA A 210 -10.54 8.63 -15.46
C ALA A 210 -10.20 7.61 -14.35
N VAL A 211 -11.16 6.75 -13.99
CA VAL A 211 -10.93 5.66 -13.04
C VAL A 211 -10.73 4.35 -13.79
N ASP A 212 -9.63 3.64 -13.50
CA ASP A 212 -9.36 2.35 -14.14
C ASP A 212 -10.32 1.27 -13.65
N LYS A 213 -10.70 0.35 -14.54
CA LYS A 213 -11.59 -0.77 -14.20
C LYS A 213 -11.04 -1.66 -13.08
N ALA A 214 -9.73 -1.79 -12.93
CA ALA A 214 -9.09 -2.57 -11.86
C ALA A 214 -9.30 -1.98 -10.45
N VAL A 215 -9.84 -0.78 -10.33
CA VAL A 215 -10.26 -0.19 -9.05
C VAL A 215 -11.51 -0.88 -8.52
N VAL A 216 -12.44 -1.24 -9.41
CA VAL A 216 -13.77 -1.77 -9.06
C VAL A 216 -13.97 -3.27 -9.37
N SER A 217 -13.04 -3.89 -10.10
CA SER A 217 -13.10 -5.30 -10.48
C SER A 217 -11.71 -5.93 -10.59
N LEU A 218 -11.63 -7.25 -10.58
CA LEU A 218 -10.37 -7.95 -10.87
C LEU A 218 -10.00 -7.79 -12.35
N LEU A 219 -8.70 -7.71 -12.63
CA LEU A 219 -8.18 -7.83 -13.99
C LEU A 219 -8.46 -9.24 -14.53
N LYS A 220 -8.75 -9.33 -15.82
CA LYS A 220 -8.94 -10.60 -16.51
C LYS A 220 -7.59 -11.32 -16.71
N ASP A 221 -7.64 -12.64 -16.85
CA ASP A 221 -6.47 -13.44 -17.20
C ASP A 221 -5.83 -12.94 -18.50
N GLY A 222 -4.50 -12.78 -18.48
CA GLY A 222 -3.71 -12.25 -19.60
C GLY A 222 -3.52 -10.73 -19.60
N GLU A 223 -4.25 -9.96 -18.80
CA GLU A 223 -4.01 -8.51 -18.65
C GLU A 223 -2.78 -8.24 -17.78
N LYS A 224 -1.86 -7.39 -18.28
CA LYS A 224 -0.67 -6.98 -17.50
C LYS A 224 -1.03 -5.85 -16.55
N PRO A 225 -0.64 -5.93 -15.27
CA PRO A 225 -0.85 -4.85 -14.31
C PRO A 225 0.06 -3.67 -14.66
N LYS A 226 -0.51 -2.48 -14.74
CA LYS A 226 0.25 -1.22 -14.94
C LYS A 226 0.83 -0.66 -13.64
N ALA A 227 0.34 -1.14 -12.50
CA ALA A 227 0.73 -0.69 -11.18
C ALA A 227 0.58 -1.82 -10.15
N PRO A 228 1.26 -1.72 -8.97
CA PRO A 228 1.11 -2.68 -7.89
C PRO A 228 -0.35 -2.77 -7.40
N GLY A 229 -0.79 -3.99 -7.06
CA GLY A 229 -2.10 -4.23 -6.46
C GLY A 229 -3.28 -4.30 -7.44
N MET A 230 -3.05 -4.35 -8.77
CA MET A 230 -4.13 -4.44 -9.75
C MET A 230 -4.59 -5.87 -10.07
N LYS A 231 -3.70 -6.87 -10.06
CA LYS A 231 -3.97 -8.19 -10.69
C LYS A 231 -4.31 -9.29 -9.69
N TYR A 232 -3.57 -9.41 -8.60
CA TYR A 232 -3.65 -10.56 -7.70
C TYR A 232 -4.62 -10.32 -6.54
N ARG A 233 -5.07 -11.42 -5.87
CA ARG A 233 -5.71 -11.30 -4.56
C ARG A 233 -4.69 -10.71 -3.59
N HIS A 234 -5.05 -9.63 -2.93
CA HIS A 234 -4.20 -8.88 -2.03
C HIS A 234 -4.89 -8.66 -0.70
N TYR A 235 -4.10 -8.41 0.35
CA TYR A 235 -4.56 -8.00 1.67
C TYR A 235 -5.42 -9.04 2.39
N ALA A 236 -5.37 -10.29 1.94
CA ALA A 236 -6.23 -11.33 2.47
C ALA A 236 -5.66 -11.94 3.75
N PRO A 237 -6.42 -11.95 4.85
CA PRO A 237 -6.14 -12.80 6.00
C PRO A 237 -6.36 -14.28 5.64
N LYS A 238 -6.00 -15.18 6.55
CA LYS A 238 -6.19 -16.64 6.38
C LYS A 238 -7.66 -17.02 6.22
N ALA A 239 -8.53 -16.45 7.07
CA ALA A 239 -9.96 -16.66 6.99
C ALA A 239 -10.58 -15.87 5.81
N PRO A 240 -11.56 -16.44 5.09
CA PRO A 240 -12.27 -15.73 4.03
C PRO A 240 -13.02 -14.52 4.57
N VAL A 241 -13.04 -13.43 3.78
CA VAL A 241 -13.73 -12.19 4.12
C VAL A 241 -14.97 -12.03 3.25
N THR A 242 -16.10 -11.62 3.86
CA THR A 242 -17.29 -11.12 3.18
C THR A 242 -17.47 -9.64 3.50
N VAL A 243 -17.61 -8.81 2.48
CA VAL A 243 -17.74 -7.35 2.63
C VAL A 243 -19.19 -6.94 2.47
N PHE A 244 -19.70 -6.18 3.45
CA PHE A 244 -21.06 -5.63 3.43
C PHE A 244 -21.01 -4.15 3.09
N THR A 245 -21.69 -3.78 2.00
CA THR A 245 -21.78 -2.40 1.49
C THR A 245 -23.20 -1.85 1.63
N GLY A 246 -23.33 -0.54 1.69
CA GLY A 246 -24.60 0.16 1.81
C GLY A 246 -24.67 1.01 3.08
N ASP A 247 -25.88 1.20 3.62
CA ASP A 247 -26.10 1.97 4.84
C ASP A 247 -25.43 1.28 6.05
N PRO A 248 -24.66 2.01 6.89
CA PRO A 248 -23.93 1.41 8.02
C PRO A 248 -24.85 0.71 9.04
N GLU A 249 -26.01 1.27 9.33
CA GLU A 249 -26.97 0.68 10.28
C GLU A 249 -27.65 -0.57 9.69
N LYS A 250 -27.99 -0.54 8.39
CA LYS A 250 -28.57 -1.72 7.72
C LYS A 250 -27.56 -2.86 7.63
N SER A 251 -26.30 -2.55 7.29
CA SER A 251 -25.25 -3.56 7.21
C SER A 251 -24.97 -4.17 8.59
N ALA A 252 -24.95 -3.37 9.66
CA ALA A 252 -24.78 -3.87 11.02
C ALA A 252 -25.91 -4.84 11.41
N ARG A 253 -27.19 -4.48 11.14
CA ARG A 253 -28.35 -5.35 11.41
C ARG A 253 -28.33 -6.63 10.59
N TYR A 254 -27.92 -6.53 9.33
CA TYR A 254 -27.82 -7.71 8.46
C TYR A 254 -26.75 -8.68 8.98
N ILE A 255 -25.57 -8.17 9.34
CA ILE A 255 -24.50 -8.97 9.95
C ILE A 255 -25.00 -9.63 11.23
N GLU A 256 -25.60 -8.87 12.16
CA GLU A 256 -26.14 -9.39 13.42
C GLU A 256 -27.12 -10.56 13.21
N ALA A 257 -27.99 -10.46 12.21
CA ALA A 257 -28.99 -11.48 11.91
C ALA A 257 -28.44 -12.75 11.23
N HIS A 258 -27.26 -12.68 10.59
CA HIS A 258 -26.73 -13.75 9.74
C HIS A 258 -25.32 -14.22 10.15
N LEU A 259 -24.77 -13.70 11.25
CA LEU A 259 -23.41 -13.96 11.69
C LEU A 259 -23.27 -15.41 12.22
N PRO A 260 -22.41 -16.25 11.60
CA PRO A 260 -22.13 -17.58 12.13
C PRO A 260 -21.37 -17.52 13.46
N ALA A 261 -21.61 -18.48 14.35
CA ALA A 261 -21.03 -18.50 15.70
C ALA A 261 -19.49 -18.45 15.74
N SER A 262 -18.83 -18.96 14.69
CA SER A 262 -17.36 -18.98 14.56
C SER A 262 -16.79 -17.83 13.70
N ALA A 263 -17.62 -16.88 13.29
CA ALA A 263 -17.19 -15.75 12.47
C ALA A 263 -16.63 -14.60 13.34
N GLY A 264 -15.64 -13.89 12.78
CA GLY A 264 -15.17 -12.61 13.29
C GLY A 264 -15.83 -11.43 12.57
N VAL A 265 -15.80 -10.25 13.16
CA VAL A 265 -16.43 -9.04 12.61
C VAL A 265 -15.44 -7.89 12.57
N ILE A 266 -15.35 -7.21 11.43
CA ILE A 266 -14.77 -5.87 11.30
C ILE A 266 -15.94 -4.90 11.14
N CYS A 267 -16.13 -4.00 12.09
CA CYS A 267 -17.25 -3.05 12.05
C CYS A 267 -16.84 -1.65 12.48
N PHE A 268 -17.70 -0.69 12.23
CA PHE A 268 -17.51 0.66 12.74
C PHE A 268 -17.72 0.70 14.26
N SER A 269 -17.03 1.64 14.93
CA SER A 269 -17.03 1.78 16.40
C SER A 269 -18.44 1.81 17.01
N GLU A 270 -19.39 2.40 16.29
CA GLU A 270 -20.79 2.54 16.73
C GLU A 270 -21.52 1.20 16.87
N PHE A 271 -20.99 0.13 16.26
CA PHE A 271 -21.67 -1.18 16.20
C PHE A 271 -20.92 -2.30 16.92
N THR A 272 -19.77 -2.04 17.52
CA THR A 272 -18.94 -3.07 18.18
C THR A 272 -19.67 -3.87 19.27
N GLY A 273 -20.59 -3.23 19.97
CA GLY A 273 -21.42 -3.88 21.02
C GLY A 273 -22.56 -4.78 20.53
N ARG A 274 -22.79 -4.86 19.20
CA ARG A 274 -23.90 -5.65 18.62
C ARG A 274 -23.59 -7.14 18.44
N TYR A 275 -22.34 -7.55 18.60
CA TYR A 275 -21.90 -8.91 18.28
C TYR A 275 -21.37 -9.64 19.52
N PRO A 276 -22.20 -9.84 20.57
CA PRO A 276 -21.76 -10.46 21.82
C PRO A 276 -21.32 -11.90 21.57
N GLY A 277 -20.17 -12.27 22.12
CA GLY A 277 -19.59 -13.61 21.97
C GLY A 277 -18.77 -13.83 20.70
N HIS A 278 -18.68 -12.84 19.82
CA HIS A 278 -17.79 -12.86 18.63
C HIS A 278 -16.53 -12.05 18.85
N ILE A 279 -15.49 -12.36 18.08
CA ILE A 279 -14.29 -11.55 17.98
C ILE A 279 -14.59 -10.35 17.06
N VAL A 280 -14.40 -9.13 17.59
CA VAL A 280 -14.76 -7.89 16.90
C VAL A 280 -13.56 -6.97 16.85
N HIS A 281 -13.17 -6.58 15.63
CA HIS A 281 -12.16 -5.54 15.40
C HIS A 281 -12.82 -4.24 14.96
N ASP A 282 -12.53 -3.20 15.72
CA ASP A 282 -13.06 -1.85 15.53
C ASP A 282 -12.31 -1.16 14.38
N LEU A 283 -13.03 -0.85 13.29
CA LEU A 283 -12.50 -0.13 12.14
C LEU A 283 -12.35 1.39 12.37
N GLY A 284 -12.92 1.91 13.45
CA GLY A 284 -13.09 3.35 13.68
C GLY A 284 -14.52 3.82 13.40
N SER A 285 -14.85 5.07 13.79
CA SER A 285 -16.17 5.67 13.52
C SER A 285 -16.49 5.67 12.02
N PHE A 286 -17.75 5.40 11.63
CA PHE A 286 -18.16 5.43 10.22
C PHE A 286 -18.02 6.85 9.60
N THR A 287 -17.88 7.89 10.40
CA THR A 287 -17.63 9.27 9.96
C THR A 287 -16.13 9.63 9.86
N ASP A 288 -15.23 8.88 10.50
CA ASP A 288 -13.78 9.14 10.50
C ASP A 288 -13.02 8.16 9.58
N LYS A 289 -13.02 8.49 8.29
CA LYS A 289 -12.31 7.69 7.28
C LYS A 289 -10.79 7.70 7.43
N ALA A 290 -10.21 8.70 8.08
CA ALA A 290 -8.79 8.73 8.35
C ALA A 290 -8.41 7.68 9.42
N GLU A 291 -9.24 7.53 10.46
CA GLU A 291 -9.08 6.47 11.45
C GLU A 291 -9.28 5.08 10.83
N GLN A 292 -10.31 4.91 10.01
CA GLN A 292 -10.57 3.65 9.31
C GLN A 292 -9.40 3.24 8.40
N ALA A 293 -8.80 4.19 7.69
CA ALA A 293 -7.63 3.95 6.85
C ALA A 293 -6.43 3.44 7.66
N ARG A 294 -6.21 3.99 8.87
CA ARG A 294 -5.14 3.53 9.77
C ARG A 294 -5.37 2.12 10.30
N ARG A 295 -6.64 1.73 10.54
CA ARG A 295 -6.99 0.48 11.20
C ARG A 295 -7.26 -0.70 10.27
N VAL A 296 -7.56 -0.45 8.99
CA VAL A 296 -8.05 -1.51 8.08
C VAL A 296 -7.08 -2.69 7.94
N PHE A 297 -5.77 -2.45 7.87
CA PHE A 297 -4.80 -3.54 7.75
C PHE A 297 -4.55 -4.23 9.08
N ASP A 298 -4.50 -3.48 10.18
CA ASP A 298 -4.36 -4.05 11.52
C ASP A 298 -5.54 -4.97 11.83
N ALA A 299 -6.78 -4.53 11.60
CA ALA A 299 -7.98 -5.33 11.78
C ALA A 299 -7.97 -6.62 10.94
N LEU A 300 -7.45 -6.57 9.71
CA LEU A 300 -7.31 -7.76 8.88
C LEU A 300 -6.19 -8.69 9.36
N ARG A 301 -5.07 -8.14 9.89
CA ARG A 301 -3.94 -8.94 10.40
C ARG A 301 -4.26 -9.66 11.70
N GLU A 302 -4.95 -8.99 12.61
CA GLU A 302 -5.26 -9.54 13.92
C GLU A 302 -6.03 -10.85 13.81
N PHE A 303 -6.91 -11.01 12.82
CA PHE A 303 -7.60 -12.27 12.55
C PHE A 303 -6.69 -13.44 12.17
N ASP A 304 -5.46 -13.19 11.73
CA ASP A 304 -4.50 -14.27 11.47
C ASP A 304 -4.00 -14.96 12.75
N HIS A 305 -4.20 -14.33 13.91
CA HIS A 305 -3.83 -14.82 15.24
C HIS A 305 -5.02 -15.37 16.03
N GLU A 306 -6.22 -15.38 15.43
CA GLU A 306 -7.48 -15.76 16.08
C GLU A 306 -8.15 -16.96 15.43
N ALA A 307 -8.95 -17.68 16.24
CA ALA A 307 -9.64 -18.88 15.78
C ALA A 307 -11.01 -18.54 15.18
N VAL A 308 -11.02 -17.91 14.00
CA VAL A 308 -12.23 -17.62 13.24
C VAL A 308 -12.26 -18.40 11.94
N THR A 309 -13.45 -18.81 11.49
CA THR A 309 -13.63 -19.53 10.23
C THR A 309 -13.92 -18.64 9.04
N GLU A 310 -14.43 -17.44 9.28
CA GLU A 310 -14.75 -16.43 8.29
C GLU A 310 -14.83 -15.04 8.97
N ILE A 311 -14.76 -13.98 8.17
CA ILE A 311 -14.76 -12.58 8.63
C ILE A 311 -15.85 -11.82 7.88
N TYR A 312 -16.72 -11.13 8.62
CA TYR A 312 -17.74 -10.22 8.11
C TYR A 312 -17.27 -8.78 8.31
N ALA A 313 -17.13 -8.01 7.23
CA ALA A 313 -16.57 -6.67 7.27
C ALA A 313 -17.54 -5.60 6.75
N GLN A 314 -17.84 -4.59 7.57
CA GLN A 314 -18.53 -3.38 7.11
C GLN A 314 -17.60 -2.55 6.22
N CYS A 315 -18.16 -1.93 5.18
CA CYS A 315 -17.42 -1.14 4.21
C CYS A 315 -17.91 0.31 4.21
N PRO A 316 -17.02 1.32 4.27
CA PRO A 316 -17.42 2.71 4.14
C PRO A 316 -17.94 3.03 2.72
N ASP A 317 -18.64 4.15 2.58
CA ASP A 317 -18.98 4.73 1.28
C ASP A 317 -17.70 5.14 0.52
N ALA A 318 -17.82 5.36 -0.79
CA ALA A 318 -16.68 5.60 -1.67
C ALA A 318 -16.15 7.05 -1.68
N SER A 319 -16.65 7.97 -0.83
CA SER A 319 -16.15 9.34 -0.81
C SER A 319 -14.80 9.45 -0.09
N GLY A 320 -13.93 10.33 -0.54
CA GLY A 320 -12.63 10.58 0.05
C GLY A 320 -11.78 9.32 0.20
N LEU A 321 -11.24 9.06 1.40
CA LEU A 321 -10.47 7.84 1.71
C LEU A 321 -11.31 6.56 1.68
N GLY A 322 -12.65 6.65 1.73
CA GLY A 322 -13.52 5.48 1.69
C GLY A 322 -13.36 4.64 0.43
N LEU A 323 -13.05 5.26 -0.71
CA LEU A 323 -12.73 4.55 -1.94
C LEU A 323 -11.51 3.63 -1.77
N ALA A 324 -10.46 4.11 -1.09
CA ALA A 324 -9.26 3.32 -0.83
C ALA A 324 -9.53 2.20 0.17
N ILE A 325 -10.18 2.49 1.30
CA ILE A 325 -10.52 1.51 2.34
C ILE A 325 -11.38 0.40 1.75
N GLY A 326 -12.46 0.77 1.04
CA GLY A 326 -13.36 -0.17 0.39
C GLY A 326 -12.65 -1.02 -0.67
N ASN A 327 -11.71 -0.43 -1.44
CA ASN A 327 -10.88 -1.19 -2.38
C ASN A 327 -10.02 -2.25 -1.66
N ARG A 328 -9.45 -1.96 -0.49
CA ARG A 328 -8.64 -2.91 0.31
C ARG A 328 -9.50 -4.06 0.84
N LEU A 329 -10.64 -3.74 1.45
CA LEU A 329 -11.59 -4.75 1.96
C LEU A 329 -12.11 -5.65 0.83
N LYS A 330 -12.56 -5.06 -0.29
CA LYS A 330 -13.06 -5.83 -1.45
C LYS A 330 -12.01 -6.75 -2.05
N LYS A 331 -10.73 -6.31 -2.12
CA LYS A 331 -9.62 -7.17 -2.58
C LYS A 331 -9.27 -8.26 -1.58
N ALA A 332 -9.31 -8.00 -0.28
CA ALA A 332 -9.16 -9.01 0.76
C ALA A 332 -10.24 -10.10 0.64
N ALA A 333 -11.48 -9.69 0.35
CA ALA A 333 -12.61 -10.58 0.14
C ALA A 333 -12.62 -11.29 -1.24
N GLY A 334 -11.66 -10.99 -2.15
CA GLY A 334 -11.75 -11.48 -3.52
C GLY A 334 -13.02 -11.04 -4.24
N PHE A 335 -13.55 -9.86 -3.88
CA PHE A 335 -14.82 -9.28 -4.36
C PHE A 335 -16.07 -10.08 -3.96
N HIS A 336 -16.02 -10.84 -2.85
CA HIS A 336 -17.23 -11.38 -2.24
C HIS A 336 -17.94 -10.26 -1.45
N ILE A 337 -18.94 -9.64 -2.10
CA ILE A 337 -19.63 -8.43 -1.64
C ILE A 337 -21.12 -8.70 -1.51
N VAL A 338 -21.71 -8.26 -0.40
CA VAL A 338 -23.15 -8.24 -0.15
C VAL A 338 -23.60 -6.79 -0.04
N GLU A 339 -24.51 -6.37 -0.88
CA GLU A 339 -25.15 -5.05 -0.81
C GLU A 339 -26.42 -5.11 0.04
N VAL A 340 -26.58 -4.19 1.03
CA VAL A 340 -27.66 -4.23 2.02
C VAL A 340 -28.32 -2.86 2.17
#